data_4db6cff44a1d1dce9a13600bc42d77c0
#
_entry.id   4db6cff44a1d1dce9a13600bc42d77c0
#
_cell.length_a   1.000
_cell.length_b   1.000
_cell.length_c   1.000
_cell.angle_alpha   90.00
_cell.angle_beta   90.00
_cell.angle_gamma   90.00
#
_symmetry.space_group_name_H-M   'P 1'
#
loop_
_entity.id
_entity.type
_entity.pdbx_description
1 polymer ?
#
loop_
_entity_poly.entity_id
_entity_poly.type
_entity_poly.pdbx_seq_one_letter_code
_entity_poly.pdbx_strand_id
1 'polypeptide(L)' 'MSAVMGLPDQYKTVVYLFYYEGYSGAEIAGMLGKKESTVRSLLHRSKKMLLKKLGGEPYAETGR' A
#
# COMPACT_ATOMS: atom_id res chain seq x y z
N MET A 1 12.71 -2.45 12.16
CA MET A 1 11.57 -1.56 12.18
C MET A 1 11.02 -1.33 10.80
N SER A 2 9.78 -1.51 10.64
CA SER A 2 9.18 -1.39 9.33
C SER A 2 8.53 -0.03 9.11
N ALA A 3 8.69 0.53 7.93
CA ALA A 3 8.06 1.78 7.59
C ALA A 3 6.55 1.66 7.57
N VAL A 4 6.06 0.44 7.37
CA VAL A 4 4.63 0.20 7.35
C VAL A 4 3.99 0.56 8.68
N MET A 5 4.73 0.40 9.75
CA MET A 5 4.19 0.70 11.08
C MET A 5 3.89 2.19 11.27
N GLY A 6 4.42 3.04 10.40
CA GLY A 6 4.15 4.45 10.50
C GLY A 6 2.97 4.92 9.68
N LEU A 7 2.29 4.01 9.00
CA LEU A 7 1.16 4.37 8.17
C LEU A 7 -0.15 4.36 8.96
N PRO A 8 -1.14 5.16 8.53
CA PRO A 8 -2.47 5.05 9.13
C PRO A 8 -3.00 3.63 8.98
N ASP A 9 -3.88 3.23 9.88
CA ASP A 9 -4.39 1.86 9.88
C ASP A 9 -4.93 1.39 8.54
N GLN A 10 -5.69 2.20 7.86
CA GLN A 10 -6.28 1.75 6.60
C GLN A 10 -5.20 1.44 5.56
N TYR A 11 -4.14 2.23 5.53
CA TYR A 11 -3.06 1.97 4.58
C TYR A 11 -2.25 0.77 5.02
N LYS A 12 -1.99 0.69 6.32
CA LYS A 12 -1.21 -0.42 6.85
C LYS A 12 -1.87 -1.75 6.56
N THR A 13 -3.18 -1.82 6.74
CA THR A 13 -3.92 -3.05 6.50
C THR A 13 -3.83 -3.50 5.04
N VAL A 14 -4.08 -2.59 4.09
CA VAL A 14 -4.04 -2.99 2.69
C VAL A 14 -2.62 -3.35 2.26
N VAL A 15 -1.62 -2.64 2.77
CA VAL A 15 -0.23 -2.95 2.44
C VAL A 15 0.12 -4.33 2.94
N TYR A 16 -0.25 -4.64 4.17
CA TYR A 16 0.05 -5.94 4.74
C TYR A 16 -0.60 -7.06 3.94
N LEU A 17 -1.89 -6.91 3.64
CA LEU A 17 -2.59 -7.94 2.90
C LEU A 17 -2.04 -8.11 1.49
N PHE A 18 -1.67 -7.03 0.86
CA PHE A 18 -1.20 -7.09 -0.51
C PHE A 18 0.25 -7.62 -0.61
N TYR A 19 1.14 -7.04 0.19
CA TYR A 19 2.55 -7.38 0.06
C TYR A 19 3.00 -8.59 0.88
N TYR A 20 2.44 -8.75 2.06
CA TYR A 20 2.86 -9.86 2.90
C TYR A 20 2.01 -11.11 2.72
N GLU A 21 0.70 -10.94 2.62
CA GLU A 21 -0.18 -12.09 2.47
C GLU A 21 -0.43 -12.48 1.03
N GLY A 22 -0.14 -11.59 0.10
CA GLY A 22 -0.27 -11.92 -1.30
C GLY A 22 -1.66 -11.84 -1.89
N TYR A 23 -2.59 -11.16 -1.22
CA TYR A 23 -3.93 -11.02 -1.77
C TYR A 23 -3.94 -9.96 -2.84
N SER A 24 -4.83 -10.11 -3.83
CA SER A 24 -4.96 -9.12 -4.89
C SER A 24 -5.82 -7.97 -4.38
N GLY A 25 -5.82 -6.87 -5.12
CA GLY A 25 -6.63 -5.73 -4.74
C GLY A 25 -8.10 -6.07 -4.67
N ALA A 26 -8.57 -6.91 -5.61
CA ALA A 26 -9.97 -7.31 -5.62
C ALA A 26 -10.30 -8.16 -4.39
N GLU A 27 -9.38 -9.04 -4.01
CA GLU A 27 -9.60 -9.87 -2.84
C GLU A 27 -9.62 -9.03 -1.57
N ILE A 28 -8.72 -8.08 -1.47
CA ILE A 28 -8.67 -7.20 -0.31
C ILE A 28 -9.95 -6.38 -0.22
N ALA A 29 -10.44 -5.90 -1.37
CA ALA A 29 -11.67 -5.13 -1.39
C ALA A 29 -12.83 -5.94 -0.83
N GLY A 30 -12.92 -7.20 -1.23
CA GLY A 30 -13.96 -8.08 -0.70
C GLY A 30 -13.80 -8.32 0.79
N MET A 31 -12.57 -8.51 1.24
CA MET A 31 -12.31 -8.77 2.65
C MET A 31 -12.64 -7.57 3.53
N LEU A 32 -12.38 -6.37 3.04
CA LEU A 32 -12.59 -5.18 3.83
C LEU A 32 -13.93 -4.49 3.57
N GLY A 33 -14.71 -5.01 2.65
CA GLY A 33 -15.98 -4.41 2.32
C GLY A 33 -15.82 -3.07 1.60
N LYS A 34 -14.77 -2.94 0.81
CA LYS A 34 -14.51 -1.70 0.08
C LYS A 34 -14.55 -1.97 -1.42
N LYS A 35 -14.56 -0.90 -2.20
CA LYS A 35 -14.52 -1.05 -3.65
C LYS A 35 -13.09 -1.32 -4.06
N GLU A 36 -12.92 -2.06 -5.14
CA GLU A 36 -11.59 -2.36 -5.63
C GLU A 36 -10.81 -1.08 -5.98
N SER A 37 -11.51 -0.10 -6.55
CA SER A 37 -10.85 1.16 -6.89
C SER A 37 -10.35 1.87 -5.64
N THR A 38 -11.08 1.75 -4.54
CA THR A 38 -10.65 2.34 -3.28
C THR A 38 -9.39 1.65 -2.76
N VAL A 39 -9.37 0.32 -2.82
CA VAL A 39 -8.20 -0.43 -2.38
C VAL A 39 -6.99 -0.08 -3.25
N ARG A 40 -7.20 0.03 -4.55
CA ARG A 40 -6.14 0.37 -5.47
C ARG A 40 -5.57 1.75 -5.15
N SER A 41 -6.43 2.72 -4.84
CA SER A 41 -5.99 4.06 -4.46
C SER A 41 -5.22 4.02 -3.15
N LEU A 42 -5.68 3.23 -2.19
CA LEU A 42 -4.98 3.11 -0.91
C LEU A 42 -3.59 2.51 -1.11
N LEU A 43 -3.50 1.50 -1.96
CA LEU A 43 -2.20 0.88 -2.24
C LEU A 43 -1.26 1.87 -2.91
N HIS A 44 -1.78 2.63 -3.86
CA HIS A 44 -0.96 3.60 -4.57
C HIS A 44 -0.43 4.67 -3.62
N ARG A 45 -1.29 5.18 -2.76
CA ARG A 45 -0.89 6.20 -1.80
C ARG A 45 0.08 5.64 -0.77
N SER A 46 -0.16 4.39 -0.35
CA SER A 46 0.74 3.74 0.60
C SER A 46 2.13 3.62 0.02
N LYS A 47 2.21 3.24 -1.23
CA LYS A 47 3.49 3.09 -1.89
C LYS A 47 4.25 4.42 -1.89
N LYS A 48 3.56 5.50 -2.20
CA LYS A 48 4.20 6.81 -2.20
C LYS A 48 4.68 7.20 -0.82
N MET A 49 3.87 6.94 0.20
CA MET A 49 4.25 7.27 1.56
C MET A 49 5.43 6.44 2.04
N LEU A 50 5.47 5.17 1.66
CA LEU A 50 6.57 4.30 2.04
C LEU A 50 7.87 4.74 1.40
N LEU A 51 7.82 5.11 0.12
CA LEU A 51 9.02 5.56 -0.56
C LEU A 51 9.55 6.82 0.10
N LYS A 52 8.64 7.70 0.50
CA LYS A 52 9.05 8.92 1.15
C LYS A 52 9.70 8.64 2.51
N LYS A 53 9.08 7.77 3.29
CA LYS A 53 9.60 7.45 4.61
C LYS A 53 10.92 6.73 4.56
N LEU A 54 11.11 5.92 3.54
CA LEU A 54 12.35 5.17 3.42
C LEU A 54 13.45 5.99 2.78
N GLY A 55 13.15 7.22 2.41
CA GLY A 55 14.14 8.04 1.75
C GLY A 55 14.35 7.63 0.32
N GLY A 56 13.40 6.87 -0.23
CA GLY A 56 13.52 6.42 -1.59
C GLY A 56 13.46 7.56 -2.56
N GLU A 57 14.20 7.46 -3.61
CA GLU A 57 14.22 8.51 -4.57
C GLU A 57 13.16 8.35 -5.61
N PRO A 58 12.57 9.42 -6.01
CA PRO A 58 11.56 9.36 -7.02
C PRO A 58 12.06 8.71 -8.29
N TYR A 59 13.32 8.87 -8.58
CA TYR A 59 13.83 8.31 -9.78
C TYR A 59 13.75 6.81 -9.79
N ALA A 60 13.76 6.26 -8.61
CA ALA A 60 13.75 4.82 -8.52
C ALA A 60 12.52 4.24 -9.13
N GLU A 61 11.44 4.92 -9.02
CA GLU A 61 10.29 4.35 -9.56
C GLU A 61 9.98 4.95 -10.82
N THR A 62 10.67 5.96 -11.11
CA THR A 62 10.38 6.46 -12.36
C THR A 62 10.91 5.64 -13.34
N GLY A 63 11.43 5.31 -12.87
CA GLY A 63 11.69 4.70 -13.69
C GLY A 63 10.89 4.28 -14.47
N ARG A 64 10.88 4.87 -14.32
CA ARG A 64 10.53 4.81 -14.83
C ARG A 64 10.29 4.78 -15.39
#